data_c263bbbc9e5810782dedfb8ffd3f3acc
#
_entry.id   c263bbbc9e5810782dedfb8ffd3f3acc
#
_cell.length_a   1.000
_cell.length_b   1.000
_cell.length_c   1.000
_cell.angle_alpha   90.00
_cell.angle_beta   90.00
_cell.angle_gamma   90.00
#
_symmetry.space_group_name_H-M   'P 1'
#
loop_
_entity.id
_entity.type
_entity.pdbx_description
1 polymer ?
#
loop_
_entity_poly.entity_id
_entity_poly.type
_entity_poly.pdbx_seq_one_letter_code
_entity_poly.pdbx_strand_id
1 'polypeptide(L)'
;MAARHTRIVSPSRWYRAAGVVLILHGLAHSLTGMRATAEFEWLPSVAWAAALGGFLAAGFGLLGAAAFRRQWEFSAAVGIVGSAALLAKGWLTVLAIPGLAIDAAVLSVLLDRQGQEVERAQGPLRMMDVAALFVVVTLAMLVLARPWHMRWGSTDAELRASLPGDELQPAARYVIQHAVTVDAPPESVWPWLAQLGEDRGGFYSYARLENLFGLHIRNADQIHPEWQGIEAGDSIYATPRGWLGFDRRFGWRVARAEPSRLLFLDQWGAFVLVADGEGRTRLIVRTRGGDTDRLQDVLLAPVGLVLGEPTHFIMERRMLLTIKRLAANSDLRRPARDSLYLANPLGTRH
;
A
#
# COMPACT_ATOMS: atom_id res chain seq x y z
N MET A 1 28.01 -54.12 -18.05
CA MET A 1 27.27 -52.85 -18.07
C MET A 1 26.97 -52.43 -16.65
N ALA A 2 27.78 -51.54 -16.07
CA ALA A 2 27.65 -51.13 -14.68
C ALA A 2 26.83 -49.84 -14.65
N ALA A 3 25.62 -49.90 -14.07
CA ALA A 3 24.79 -48.73 -13.83
C ALA A 3 25.52 -47.78 -12.84
N ARG A 4 25.98 -46.63 -13.32
CA ARG A 4 26.48 -45.56 -12.46
C ARG A 4 25.27 -44.98 -11.69
N HIS A 5 25.12 -45.40 -10.44
CA HIS A 5 24.29 -44.70 -9.48
C HIS A 5 24.84 -43.27 -9.28
N THR A 6 24.30 -42.30 -9.94
CA THR A 6 24.52 -40.91 -9.62
C THR A 6 23.93 -40.64 -8.23
N ARG A 7 24.81 -40.59 -7.22
CA ARG A 7 24.43 -40.09 -5.89
C ARG A 7 23.89 -38.66 -6.04
N ILE A 8 22.62 -38.48 -5.76
CA ILE A 8 22.03 -37.14 -5.55
C ILE A 8 22.68 -36.60 -4.27
N VAL A 9 23.71 -35.77 -4.44
CA VAL A 9 24.32 -35.08 -3.28
C VAL A 9 23.28 -34.08 -2.80
N SER A 10 22.73 -34.32 -1.61
CA SER A 10 21.88 -33.35 -0.93
C SER A 10 22.71 -32.08 -0.69
N PRO A 11 22.18 -30.86 -0.95
CA PRO A 11 22.91 -29.64 -0.67
C PRO A 11 23.41 -29.65 0.77
N SER A 12 24.68 -29.27 0.97
CA SER A 12 25.28 -29.24 2.30
C SER A 12 24.44 -28.36 3.23
N ARG A 13 24.48 -28.63 4.54
CA ARG A 13 23.73 -27.83 5.54
C ARG A 13 24.03 -26.33 5.41
N TRP A 14 25.21 -25.97 4.98
CA TRP A 14 25.67 -24.61 4.76
C TRP A 14 24.95 -23.91 3.60
N TYR A 15 24.70 -24.57 2.47
CA TYR A 15 23.92 -23.99 1.37
C TYR A 15 22.49 -23.72 1.77
N ARG A 16 21.88 -24.59 2.58
CA ARG A 16 20.53 -24.34 3.11
C ARG A 16 20.52 -23.15 4.08
N ALA A 17 21.51 -23.05 4.96
CA ALA A 17 21.64 -21.91 5.86
C ALA A 17 21.83 -20.61 5.07
N ALA A 18 22.73 -20.62 4.06
CA ALA A 18 22.92 -19.47 3.16
C ALA A 18 21.62 -19.10 2.42
N GLY A 19 20.85 -20.07 1.95
CA GLY A 19 19.56 -19.85 1.31
C GLY A 19 18.56 -19.14 2.23
N VAL A 20 18.47 -19.55 3.49
CA VAL A 20 17.61 -18.89 4.49
C VAL A 20 18.11 -17.46 4.74
N VAL A 21 19.41 -17.25 4.89
CA VAL A 21 20.00 -15.91 5.11
C VAL A 21 19.66 -14.99 3.93
N LEU A 22 19.78 -15.46 2.68
CA LEU A 22 19.44 -14.66 1.50
C LEU A 22 17.96 -14.31 1.43
N ILE A 23 17.08 -15.24 1.79
CA ILE A 23 15.63 -14.95 1.86
C ILE A 23 15.36 -13.85 2.89
N LEU A 24 15.92 -13.98 4.10
CA LEU A 24 15.76 -12.99 5.16
C LEU A 24 16.36 -11.63 4.75
N HIS A 25 17.52 -11.64 4.09
CA HIS A 25 18.14 -10.43 3.57
C HIS A 25 17.29 -9.76 2.48
N GLY A 26 16.77 -10.52 1.53
CA GLY A 26 15.82 -10.01 0.53
C GLY A 26 14.58 -9.39 1.18
N LEU A 27 13.99 -10.09 2.15
CA LEU A 27 12.83 -9.55 2.89
C LEU A 27 13.17 -8.29 3.69
N ALA A 28 14.41 -8.16 4.21
CA ALA A 28 14.84 -6.93 4.90
C ALA A 28 14.82 -5.71 3.98
N HIS A 29 15.01 -5.87 2.67
CA HIS A 29 14.84 -4.78 1.71
C HIS A 29 13.41 -4.25 1.63
N SER A 30 12.39 -5.03 2.01
CA SER A 30 11.02 -4.50 2.10
C SER A 30 10.88 -3.39 3.15
N LEU A 31 11.70 -3.42 4.21
CA LEU A 31 11.73 -2.41 5.26
C LEU A 31 12.29 -1.07 4.77
N THR A 32 13.31 -1.14 3.89
CA THR A 32 13.95 0.05 3.33
C THR A 32 13.15 0.62 2.17
N GLY A 33 12.50 -0.23 1.38
CA GLY A 33 11.69 0.17 0.24
C GLY A 33 10.49 1.04 0.62
N MET A 34 9.87 0.81 1.77
CA MET A 34 8.79 1.67 2.28
C MET A 34 9.25 3.12 2.52
N ARG A 35 10.52 3.32 2.86
CA ARG A 35 11.12 4.64 3.08
C ARG A 35 11.59 5.31 1.78
N ALA A 36 12.09 4.51 0.83
CA ALA A 36 12.68 5.01 -0.42
C ALA A 36 11.66 5.55 -1.42
N THR A 37 10.41 5.15 -1.34
CA THR A 37 9.36 5.49 -2.32
C THR A 37 8.56 6.73 -1.98
N ALA A 38 8.96 7.49 -0.96
CA ALA A 38 8.33 8.78 -0.64
C ALA A 38 8.39 9.78 -1.81
N GLU A 39 9.35 9.61 -2.73
CA GLU A 39 9.56 10.49 -3.88
C GLU A 39 8.95 9.96 -5.18
N PHE A 40 8.23 8.83 -5.15
CA PHE A 40 7.56 8.22 -6.33
C PHE A 40 8.47 7.98 -7.56
N GLU A 41 9.76 7.81 -7.37
CA GLU A 41 10.72 7.57 -8.45
C GLU A 41 10.67 6.10 -8.92
N TRP A 42 10.75 5.88 -10.23
CA TRP A 42 10.77 4.52 -10.79
C TRP A 42 12.07 3.77 -10.51
N LEU A 43 13.21 4.48 -10.50
CA LEU A 43 14.53 3.88 -10.31
C LEU A 43 14.73 3.21 -8.95
N PRO A 44 14.33 3.84 -7.80
CA PRO A 44 14.31 3.16 -6.52
C PRO A 44 13.43 1.92 -6.50
N SER A 45 12.28 1.98 -7.14
CA SER A 45 11.36 0.85 -7.19
C SER A 45 11.95 -0.34 -7.95
N VAL A 46 12.63 -0.09 -9.07
CA VAL A 46 13.34 -1.13 -9.83
C VAL A 46 14.51 -1.69 -9.04
N ALA A 47 15.32 -0.85 -8.41
CA ALA A 47 16.44 -1.27 -7.57
C ALA A 47 15.95 -2.11 -6.38
N TRP A 48 14.86 -1.69 -5.77
CA TRP A 48 14.24 -2.44 -4.67
C TRP A 48 13.68 -3.78 -5.13
N ALA A 49 12.96 -3.82 -6.26
CA ALA A 49 12.46 -5.07 -6.84
C ALA A 49 13.61 -6.04 -7.19
N ALA A 50 14.73 -5.51 -7.71
CA ALA A 50 15.93 -6.28 -8.01
C ALA A 50 16.57 -6.85 -6.73
N ALA A 51 16.73 -6.03 -5.68
CA ALA A 51 17.26 -6.49 -4.40
C ALA A 51 16.38 -7.56 -3.78
N LEU A 52 15.09 -7.30 -3.60
CA LEU A 52 14.14 -8.24 -3.01
C LEU A 52 14.02 -9.51 -3.83
N GLY A 53 13.71 -9.40 -5.12
CA GLY A 53 13.46 -10.54 -6.00
C GLY A 53 14.72 -11.37 -6.27
N GLY A 54 15.85 -10.70 -6.45
CA GLY A 54 17.15 -11.35 -6.67
C GLY A 54 17.58 -12.24 -5.49
N PHE A 55 17.55 -11.71 -4.28
CA PHE A 55 17.93 -12.49 -3.09
C PHE A 55 16.92 -13.58 -2.73
N LEU A 56 15.62 -13.35 -2.93
CA LEU A 56 14.61 -14.39 -2.75
C LEU A 56 14.82 -15.55 -3.74
N ALA A 57 15.00 -15.25 -5.02
CA ALA A 57 15.24 -16.25 -6.05
C ALA A 57 16.55 -17.04 -5.79
N ALA A 58 17.63 -16.34 -5.42
CA ALA A 58 18.88 -16.99 -5.05
C ALA A 58 18.71 -17.89 -3.82
N GLY A 59 18.05 -17.40 -2.78
CA GLY A 59 17.80 -18.18 -1.57
C GLY A 59 16.97 -19.43 -1.82
N PHE A 60 15.89 -19.35 -2.58
CA PHE A 60 15.10 -20.51 -2.99
C PHE A 60 15.91 -21.48 -3.87
N GLY A 61 16.78 -20.98 -4.75
CA GLY A 61 17.69 -21.79 -5.53
C GLY A 61 18.62 -22.64 -4.63
N LEU A 62 19.23 -22.03 -3.61
CA LEU A 62 20.10 -22.71 -2.64
C LEU A 62 19.33 -23.69 -1.73
N LEU A 63 18.06 -23.42 -1.44
CA LEU A 63 17.19 -24.36 -0.72
C LEU A 63 16.75 -25.56 -1.58
N GLY A 64 17.06 -25.53 -2.88
CA GLY A 64 16.83 -26.64 -3.79
C GLY A 64 15.65 -26.50 -4.72
N ALA A 65 15.03 -25.29 -4.83
CA ALA A 65 13.99 -25.02 -5.80
C ALA A 65 14.56 -25.11 -7.23
N ALA A 66 14.11 -26.07 -8.02
CA ALA A 66 14.70 -26.41 -9.33
C ALA A 66 14.64 -25.23 -10.32
N ALA A 67 13.57 -24.42 -10.25
CA ALA A 67 13.38 -23.25 -11.09
C ALA A 67 14.49 -22.19 -10.94
N PHE A 68 15.04 -22.07 -9.74
CA PHE A 68 16.05 -21.05 -9.41
C PHE A 68 17.46 -21.63 -9.24
N ARG A 69 17.60 -22.95 -9.14
CA ARG A 69 18.89 -23.61 -8.83
C ARG A 69 20.00 -23.32 -9.83
N ARG A 70 19.66 -23.26 -11.14
CA ARG A 70 20.63 -22.94 -12.19
C ARG A 70 20.98 -21.46 -12.27
N GLN A 71 20.12 -20.62 -11.73
CA GLN A 71 20.20 -19.17 -11.88
C GLN A 71 20.45 -18.47 -10.54
N TRP A 72 20.73 -19.24 -9.47
CA TRP A 72 20.87 -18.63 -8.15
C TRP A 72 22.00 -17.60 -8.11
N GLU A 73 23.10 -17.82 -8.81
CA GLU A 73 24.25 -16.91 -8.93
C GLU A 73 23.83 -15.62 -9.65
N PHE A 74 23.18 -15.76 -10.79
CA PHE A 74 22.64 -14.61 -11.52
C PHE A 74 21.61 -13.84 -10.67
N SER A 75 20.71 -14.54 -10.01
CA SER A 75 19.72 -13.94 -9.12
C SER A 75 20.37 -13.21 -7.96
N ALA A 76 21.41 -13.78 -7.37
CA ALA A 76 22.20 -13.14 -6.31
C ALA A 76 22.91 -11.89 -6.81
N ALA A 77 23.51 -11.94 -8.01
CA ALA A 77 24.13 -10.77 -8.63
C ALA A 77 23.13 -9.64 -8.87
N VAL A 78 21.93 -9.96 -9.36
CA VAL A 78 20.83 -9.00 -9.50
C VAL A 78 20.45 -8.40 -8.16
N GLY A 79 20.37 -9.22 -7.10
CA GLY A 79 20.12 -8.76 -5.74
C GLY A 79 21.17 -7.75 -5.25
N ILE A 80 22.46 -8.07 -5.44
CA ILE A 80 23.59 -7.21 -5.07
C ILE A 80 23.53 -5.87 -5.82
N VAL A 81 23.29 -5.90 -7.13
CA VAL A 81 23.19 -4.67 -7.93
C VAL A 81 22.05 -3.79 -7.45
N GLY A 82 20.88 -4.37 -7.15
CA GLY A 82 19.74 -3.65 -6.58
C GLY A 82 20.07 -3.04 -5.21
N SER A 83 20.70 -3.83 -4.32
CA SER A 83 21.15 -3.38 -3.01
C SER A 83 22.16 -2.22 -3.11
N ALA A 84 23.16 -2.34 -3.98
CA ALA A 84 24.14 -1.29 -4.22
C ALA A 84 23.53 0.00 -4.77
N ALA A 85 22.55 -0.10 -5.67
CA ALA A 85 21.83 1.05 -6.20
C ALA A 85 21.03 1.79 -5.11
N LEU A 86 20.39 1.05 -4.20
CA LEU A 86 19.71 1.62 -3.04
C LEU A 86 20.68 2.31 -2.08
N LEU A 87 21.86 1.73 -1.89
CA LEU A 87 22.92 2.30 -1.05
C LEU A 87 23.44 3.62 -1.62
N ALA A 88 23.73 3.65 -2.91
CA ALA A 88 24.27 4.81 -3.60
C ALA A 88 23.36 6.04 -3.51
N LYS A 89 22.07 5.83 -3.33
CA LYS A 89 21.05 6.88 -3.15
C LYS A 89 20.77 7.24 -1.68
N GLY A 90 21.50 6.64 -0.72
CA GLY A 90 21.33 6.91 0.71
C GLY A 90 20.03 6.38 1.30
N TRP A 91 19.35 5.45 0.61
CA TRP A 91 18.06 4.89 1.05
C TRP A 91 18.22 3.73 2.04
N LEU A 92 19.43 3.26 2.28
CA LEU A 92 19.71 2.25 3.30
C LEU A 92 20.07 2.92 4.63
N THR A 93 19.41 2.49 5.69
CA THR A 93 19.56 2.99 7.06
C THR A 93 20.54 2.15 7.89
N VAL A 94 20.40 2.14 9.21
CA VAL A 94 21.24 1.40 10.18
C VAL A 94 21.43 -0.10 9.83
N LEU A 95 20.52 -0.71 9.08
CA LEU A 95 20.63 -2.08 8.60
C LEU A 95 21.57 -2.24 7.39
N ALA A 96 22.12 -1.15 6.86
CA ALA A 96 23.03 -1.18 5.72
C ALA A 96 24.32 -1.97 6.00
N ILE A 97 24.91 -1.83 7.19
CA ILE A 97 26.19 -2.49 7.54
C ILE A 97 26.08 -4.01 7.51
N PRO A 98 25.14 -4.65 8.24
CA PRO A 98 24.95 -6.09 8.14
C PRO A 98 24.52 -6.53 6.73
N GLY A 99 23.73 -5.73 6.02
CA GLY A 99 23.33 -5.98 4.64
C GLY A 99 24.54 -6.05 3.70
N LEU A 100 25.43 -5.06 3.75
CA LEU A 100 26.67 -5.03 2.99
C LEU A 100 27.59 -6.22 3.30
N ALA A 101 27.64 -6.64 4.56
CA ALA A 101 28.43 -7.82 4.93
C ALA A 101 27.87 -9.10 4.26
N ILE A 102 26.52 -9.22 4.18
CA ILE A 102 25.87 -10.32 3.47
C ILE A 102 26.14 -10.22 1.96
N ASP A 103 26.01 -9.04 1.36
CA ASP A 103 26.28 -8.79 -0.06
C ASP A 103 27.73 -9.14 -0.42
N ALA A 104 28.69 -8.72 0.42
CA ALA A 104 30.11 -9.04 0.24
C ALA A 104 30.40 -10.54 0.39
N ALA A 105 29.77 -11.21 1.35
CA ALA A 105 29.88 -12.64 1.53
C ALA A 105 29.29 -13.41 0.32
N VAL A 106 28.15 -12.99 -0.20
CA VAL A 106 27.55 -13.56 -1.41
C VAL A 106 28.45 -13.34 -2.61
N LEU A 107 28.96 -12.12 -2.78
CA LEU A 107 29.88 -11.78 -3.87
C LEU A 107 31.15 -12.63 -3.81
N SER A 108 31.71 -12.87 -2.61
CA SER A 108 32.89 -13.73 -2.46
C SER A 108 32.62 -15.19 -2.89
N VAL A 109 31.44 -15.72 -2.58
CA VAL A 109 31.01 -17.06 -3.04
C VAL A 109 30.78 -17.08 -4.55
N LEU A 110 30.26 -16.05 -5.15
CA LEU A 110 30.06 -15.93 -6.61
C LEU A 110 31.42 -15.88 -7.35
N LEU A 111 32.42 -15.24 -6.77
CA LEU A 111 33.75 -15.13 -7.34
C LEU A 111 34.58 -16.40 -7.13
N ASP A 112 34.24 -17.20 -6.12
CA ASP A 112 34.88 -18.48 -5.86
C ASP A 112 34.25 -19.58 -6.73
N ARG A 113 35.00 -20.10 -7.72
CA ARG A 113 34.52 -21.08 -8.70
C ARG A 113 34.08 -22.43 -8.11
N GLN A 114 34.10 -22.59 -6.80
CA GLN A 114 33.62 -23.82 -6.10
C GLN A 114 32.09 -23.96 -6.10
N GLY A 115 31.33 -22.91 -6.55
CA GLY A 115 29.85 -22.95 -6.67
C GLY A 115 29.31 -23.89 -7.76
N GLN A 116 30.16 -24.51 -8.60
CA GLN A 116 29.73 -25.33 -9.75
C GLN A 116 29.09 -26.68 -9.37
N GLU A 117 29.13 -27.11 -8.12
CA GLU A 117 28.54 -28.39 -7.69
C GLU A 117 27.02 -28.37 -7.50
N VAL A 118 26.38 -27.20 -7.45
CA VAL A 118 24.93 -27.07 -7.26
C VAL A 118 24.13 -27.42 -8.54
N GLU A 119 24.81 -27.53 -9.68
CA GLU A 119 24.21 -27.47 -11.02
C GLU A 119 23.54 -28.75 -11.51
N ARG A 120 23.70 -29.94 -10.89
CA ARG A 120 23.44 -31.22 -11.55
C ARG A 120 22.20 -32.01 -11.17
N ALA A 121 21.19 -31.44 -10.56
CA ALA A 121 19.94 -32.17 -10.33
C ALA A 121 18.84 -31.69 -11.29
N GLN A 122 18.80 -32.25 -12.50
CA GLN A 122 17.66 -32.11 -13.40
C GLN A 122 16.52 -33.02 -12.91
N GLY A 123 15.48 -32.46 -12.37
CA GLY A 123 14.23 -33.13 -12.06
C GLY A 123 13.05 -32.33 -12.60
N PRO A 124 11.87 -32.93 -12.81
CA PRO A 124 10.69 -32.19 -13.19
C PRO A 124 10.39 -31.10 -12.15
N LEU A 125 9.81 -29.99 -12.59
CA LEU A 125 9.34 -28.91 -11.73
C LEU A 125 8.46 -29.50 -10.62
N ARG A 126 8.83 -29.29 -9.37
CA ARG A 126 8.06 -29.71 -8.22
C ARG A 126 7.04 -28.62 -7.88
N MET A 127 5.96 -28.97 -7.20
CA MET A 127 4.95 -28.00 -6.74
C MET A 127 5.59 -26.88 -5.91
N MET A 128 6.65 -27.18 -5.13
CA MET A 128 7.42 -26.15 -4.39
C MET A 128 8.13 -25.14 -5.31
N ASP A 129 8.60 -25.55 -6.49
CA ASP A 129 9.27 -24.66 -7.45
C ASP A 129 8.27 -23.67 -8.05
N VAL A 130 7.08 -24.17 -8.38
CA VAL A 130 5.98 -23.34 -8.88
C VAL A 130 5.52 -22.35 -7.80
N ALA A 131 5.38 -22.81 -6.56
CA ALA A 131 5.02 -21.93 -5.44
C ALA A 131 6.08 -20.86 -5.18
N ALA A 132 7.38 -21.23 -5.20
CA ALA A 132 8.48 -20.28 -5.02
C ALA A 132 8.50 -19.23 -6.16
N LEU A 133 8.34 -19.68 -7.41
CA LEU A 133 8.24 -18.77 -8.56
C LEU A 133 7.04 -17.81 -8.42
N PHE A 134 5.89 -18.33 -8.04
CA PHE A 134 4.69 -17.53 -7.81
C PHE A 134 4.94 -16.46 -6.74
N VAL A 135 5.56 -16.82 -5.60
CA VAL A 135 5.88 -15.86 -4.54
C VAL A 135 6.83 -14.77 -5.04
N VAL A 136 7.93 -15.17 -5.71
CA VAL A 136 8.91 -14.19 -6.23
C VAL A 136 8.27 -13.23 -7.23
N VAL A 137 7.51 -13.77 -8.19
CA VAL A 137 6.84 -12.95 -9.21
C VAL A 137 5.79 -12.03 -8.58
N THR A 138 4.99 -12.55 -7.63
CA THR A 138 3.97 -11.74 -6.95
C THR A 138 4.61 -10.59 -6.17
N LEU A 139 5.67 -10.86 -5.38
CA LEU A 139 6.37 -9.82 -4.64
C LEU A 139 7.02 -8.79 -5.57
N ALA A 140 7.65 -9.23 -6.65
CA ALA A 140 8.22 -8.33 -7.65
C ALA A 140 7.13 -7.44 -8.30
N MET A 141 5.99 -8.02 -8.66
CA MET A 141 4.85 -7.27 -9.22
C MET A 141 4.29 -6.26 -8.21
N LEU A 142 4.14 -6.63 -6.93
CA LEU A 142 3.69 -5.72 -5.88
C LEU A 142 4.64 -4.52 -5.74
N VAL A 143 5.96 -4.77 -5.72
CA VAL A 143 6.96 -3.71 -5.63
C VAL A 143 6.93 -2.80 -6.85
N LEU A 144 6.86 -3.36 -8.07
CA LEU A 144 6.81 -2.58 -9.30
C LEU A 144 5.51 -1.79 -9.46
N ALA A 145 4.39 -2.34 -9.01
CA ALA A 145 3.10 -1.65 -9.04
C ALA A 145 2.97 -0.58 -7.94
N ARG A 146 3.82 -0.63 -6.90
CA ARG A 146 3.73 0.24 -5.71
C ARG A 146 3.71 1.73 -6.03
N PRO A 147 4.60 2.30 -6.87
CA PRO A 147 4.56 3.72 -7.19
C PRO A 147 3.26 4.16 -7.85
N TRP A 148 2.64 3.27 -8.63
CA TRP A 148 1.36 3.55 -9.27
C TRP A 148 0.20 3.53 -8.29
N HIS A 149 0.08 2.47 -7.47
CA HIS A 149 -1.06 2.38 -6.56
C HIS A 149 -0.97 3.36 -5.39
N MET A 150 0.24 3.74 -4.94
CA MET A 150 0.39 4.74 -3.88
C MET A 150 0.01 6.17 -4.29
N ARG A 151 -0.05 6.46 -5.60
CA ARG A 151 -0.35 7.80 -6.14
C ARG A 151 -1.56 7.82 -7.09
N TRP A 152 -2.36 6.78 -7.04
CA TRP A 152 -3.45 6.60 -8.01
C TRP A 152 -4.37 7.81 -8.10
N GLY A 153 -4.56 8.30 -9.34
CA GLY A 153 -5.43 9.43 -9.64
C GLY A 153 -4.87 10.81 -9.27
N SER A 154 -3.72 10.89 -8.58
CA SER A 154 -3.09 12.16 -8.20
C SER A 154 -2.18 12.68 -9.32
N THR A 155 -2.08 14.00 -9.44
CA THR A 155 -1.12 14.68 -10.29
C THR A 155 0.20 14.92 -9.55
N ASP A 156 1.30 15.12 -10.30
CA ASP A 156 2.60 15.46 -9.70
C ASP A 156 2.57 16.80 -8.95
N ALA A 157 1.73 17.73 -9.38
CA ALA A 157 1.54 19.01 -8.69
C ALA A 157 0.87 18.81 -7.32
N GLU A 158 -0.18 17.97 -7.25
CA GLU A 158 -0.87 17.66 -5.99
C GLU A 158 0.03 16.91 -5.02
N LEU A 159 0.89 16.02 -5.50
CA LEU A 159 1.83 15.29 -4.66
C LEU A 159 2.86 16.22 -3.99
N ARG A 160 3.29 17.26 -4.70
CA ARG A 160 4.25 18.25 -4.19
C ARG A 160 3.60 19.39 -3.39
N ALA A 161 2.31 19.59 -3.53
CA ALA A 161 1.58 20.62 -2.80
C ALA A 161 1.48 20.29 -1.31
N SER A 162 1.59 21.33 -0.48
CA SER A 162 1.17 21.23 0.92
C SER A 162 -0.35 21.22 0.99
N LEU A 163 -0.92 20.23 1.64
CA LEU A 163 -2.37 20.08 1.82
C LEU A 163 -2.76 20.34 3.28
N PRO A 164 -4.00 20.79 3.51
CA PRO A 164 -4.55 20.87 4.87
C PRO A 164 -4.43 19.53 5.59
N GLY A 165 -3.90 19.54 6.82
CA GLY A 165 -3.65 18.35 7.62
C GLY A 165 -2.22 17.81 7.55
N ASP A 166 -1.38 18.23 6.60
CA ASP A 166 0.04 17.82 6.54
C ASP A 166 0.81 18.23 7.80
N GLU A 167 0.44 19.36 8.39
CA GLU A 167 1.01 19.88 9.62
C GLU A 167 0.74 19.02 10.87
N LEU A 168 -0.26 18.14 10.81
CA LEU A 168 -0.56 17.20 11.90
C LEU A 168 0.37 15.98 11.89
N GLN A 169 1.05 15.71 10.79
CA GLN A 169 2.01 14.61 10.62
C GLN A 169 3.30 15.07 9.93
N PRO A 170 4.05 16.02 10.50
CA PRO A 170 5.21 16.62 9.84
C PRO A 170 6.38 15.66 9.64
N ALA A 171 6.53 14.65 10.52
CA ALA A 171 7.62 13.68 10.48
C ALA A 171 7.36 12.45 9.59
N ALA A 172 6.36 12.49 8.74
CA ALA A 172 6.02 11.37 7.89
C ALA A 172 7.16 11.00 6.92
N ARG A 173 7.46 9.72 6.83
CA ARG A 173 8.54 9.16 5.99
C ARG A 173 8.01 8.58 4.68
N TYR A 174 6.70 8.40 4.56
CA TYR A 174 6.04 8.04 3.31
C TYR A 174 4.71 8.75 3.19
N VAL A 175 4.26 8.88 1.95
CA VAL A 175 2.96 9.46 1.60
C VAL A 175 2.26 8.51 0.63
N ILE A 176 1.01 8.20 0.92
CA ILE A 176 0.08 7.58 -0.03
C ILE A 176 -0.95 8.65 -0.37
N GLN A 177 -1.22 8.85 -1.64
CA GLN A 177 -2.20 9.84 -2.04
C GLN A 177 -3.06 9.33 -3.18
N HIS A 178 -4.35 9.29 -2.94
CA HIS A 178 -5.34 8.96 -3.96
C HIS A 178 -6.26 10.14 -4.23
N ALA A 179 -6.67 10.31 -5.47
CA ALA A 179 -7.52 11.43 -5.81
C ALA A 179 -8.51 11.11 -6.93
N VAL A 180 -9.68 11.73 -6.87
CA VAL A 180 -10.70 11.65 -7.92
C VAL A 180 -11.34 13.03 -8.11
N THR A 181 -11.73 13.36 -9.34
CA THR A 181 -12.59 14.50 -9.60
C THR A 181 -14.05 14.05 -9.50
N VAL A 182 -14.83 14.73 -8.68
CA VAL A 182 -16.25 14.50 -8.45
C VAL A 182 -17.04 15.61 -9.16
N ASP A 183 -18.03 15.23 -9.95
CA ASP A 183 -18.88 16.16 -10.69
C ASP A 183 -20.02 16.69 -9.78
N ALA A 184 -19.64 17.30 -8.67
CA ALA A 184 -20.50 17.92 -7.67
C ALA A 184 -19.66 18.88 -6.80
N PRO A 185 -20.25 19.95 -6.24
CA PRO A 185 -19.54 20.89 -5.37
C PRO A 185 -19.17 20.25 -4.02
N PRO A 186 -18.20 20.82 -3.27
CA PRO A 186 -17.72 20.26 -2.00
C PRO A 186 -18.84 20.01 -0.97
N GLU A 187 -19.87 20.85 -0.97
CA GLU A 187 -21.04 20.75 -0.09
C GLU A 187 -21.91 19.53 -0.39
N SER A 188 -21.83 18.99 -1.60
CA SER A 188 -22.51 17.75 -2.00
C SER A 188 -21.66 16.51 -1.76
N VAL A 189 -20.33 16.66 -1.67
CA VAL A 189 -19.40 15.57 -1.36
C VAL A 189 -19.25 15.34 0.14
N TRP A 190 -19.16 16.43 0.91
CA TRP A 190 -18.95 16.40 2.36
C TRP A 190 -19.90 15.47 3.14
N PRO A 191 -21.22 15.47 2.90
CA PRO A 191 -22.14 14.62 3.65
C PRO A 191 -21.80 13.12 3.56
N TRP A 192 -21.22 12.66 2.46
CA TRP A 192 -20.77 11.28 2.29
C TRP A 192 -19.54 10.94 3.13
N LEU A 193 -18.65 11.92 3.34
CA LEU A 193 -17.50 11.76 4.24
C LEU A 193 -17.93 11.82 5.71
N ALA A 194 -18.87 12.73 6.05
CA ALA A 194 -19.34 12.91 7.42
C ALA A 194 -20.00 11.66 8.00
N GLN A 195 -20.59 10.82 7.17
CA GLN A 195 -21.29 9.61 7.60
C GLN A 195 -20.46 8.32 7.45
N LEU A 196 -19.12 8.40 7.29
CA LEU A 196 -18.25 7.23 7.31
C LEU A 196 -18.32 6.49 8.66
N GLY A 197 -18.23 5.17 8.63
CA GLY A 197 -18.16 4.33 9.82
C GLY A 197 -19.04 3.09 9.78
N GLU A 198 -18.62 2.05 10.50
CA GLU A 198 -19.34 0.76 10.58
C GLU A 198 -20.75 0.93 11.14
N ASP A 199 -20.92 1.79 12.15
CA ASP A 199 -22.19 2.12 12.78
C ASP A 199 -22.94 3.28 12.12
N ARG A 200 -22.50 3.73 10.95
CA ARG A 200 -23.09 4.80 10.16
C ARG A 200 -23.27 4.38 8.70
N GLY A 201 -22.82 5.21 7.76
CA GLY A 201 -22.96 4.98 6.32
C GLY A 201 -21.99 3.95 5.71
N GLY A 202 -21.23 3.22 6.51
CA GLY A 202 -20.21 2.29 6.03
C GLY A 202 -18.98 3.01 5.46
N PHE A 203 -18.21 2.31 4.62
CA PHE A 203 -17.00 2.86 3.98
C PHE A 203 -17.14 2.97 2.46
N TYR A 204 -18.31 2.74 1.91
CA TYR A 204 -18.57 2.77 0.46
C TYR A 204 -17.68 1.83 -0.36
N SER A 205 -17.07 0.84 0.30
CA SER A 205 -16.14 -0.11 -0.26
C SER A 205 -16.82 -1.47 -0.53
N TYR A 206 -16.11 -2.56 -0.36
CA TYR A 206 -16.58 -3.91 -0.64
C TYR A 206 -17.24 -4.54 0.61
N ALA A 207 -18.43 -4.06 0.99
CA ALA A 207 -19.13 -4.51 2.19
C ALA A 207 -19.27 -6.05 2.30
N ARG A 208 -19.42 -6.76 1.17
CA ARG A 208 -19.47 -8.24 1.20
C ARG A 208 -18.15 -8.86 1.64
N LEU A 209 -17.01 -8.29 1.21
CA LEU A 209 -15.68 -8.73 1.62
C LEU A 209 -15.42 -8.37 3.08
N GLU A 210 -15.75 -7.15 3.48
CA GLU A 210 -15.63 -6.66 4.85
C GLU A 210 -16.44 -7.54 5.82
N ASN A 211 -17.67 -7.90 5.45
CA ASN A 211 -18.56 -8.72 6.26
C ASN A 211 -18.12 -10.19 6.34
N LEU A 212 -17.33 -10.69 5.40
CA LEU A 212 -16.69 -12.00 5.51
C LEU A 212 -15.75 -12.06 6.73
N PHE A 213 -15.18 -10.91 7.13
CA PHE A 213 -14.37 -10.77 8.34
C PHE A 213 -15.17 -10.33 9.58
N GLY A 214 -16.50 -10.35 9.51
CA GLY A 214 -17.38 -10.04 10.65
C GLY A 214 -17.47 -8.56 10.97
N LEU A 215 -17.27 -7.66 9.99
CA LEU A 215 -17.28 -6.20 10.22
C LEU A 215 -18.68 -5.58 10.19
N HIS A 216 -19.71 -6.28 9.72
CA HIS A 216 -21.12 -5.86 9.65
C HIS A 216 -21.38 -4.55 8.88
N ILE A 217 -20.52 -4.22 7.92
CA ILE A 217 -20.60 -2.98 7.14
C ILE A 217 -21.87 -2.96 6.26
N ARG A 218 -22.56 -1.82 6.27
CA ARG A 218 -23.67 -1.51 5.36
C ARG A 218 -23.39 -0.15 4.72
N ASN A 219 -23.16 -0.15 3.41
CA ASN A 219 -22.95 1.11 2.70
C ASN A 219 -24.27 1.80 2.45
N ALA A 220 -24.41 3.02 2.97
CA ALA A 220 -25.59 3.87 2.74
C ALA A 220 -25.64 4.34 1.27
N ASP A 221 -26.84 4.45 0.73
CA ASP A 221 -27.12 4.97 -0.62
C ASP A 221 -27.81 6.35 -0.59
N GLN A 222 -28.01 6.90 0.60
CA GLN A 222 -28.60 8.22 0.85
C GLN A 222 -27.89 8.91 2.03
N ILE A 223 -28.10 10.23 2.12
CA ILE A 223 -27.60 11.03 3.24
C ILE A 223 -28.57 10.89 4.42
N HIS A 224 -28.00 10.61 5.57
CA HIS A 224 -28.69 10.50 6.86
C HIS A 224 -28.39 11.75 7.70
N PRO A 225 -29.38 12.58 8.00
CA PRO A 225 -29.18 13.83 8.76
C PRO A 225 -28.55 13.59 10.14
N GLU A 226 -28.90 12.48 10.79
CA GLU A 226 -28.40 12.11 12.11
C GLU A 226 -26.89 11.79 12.16
N TRP A 227 -26.23 11.62 11.01
CA TRP A 227 -24.81 11.32 10.91
C TRP A 227 -23.97 12.50 10.42
N GLN A 228 -24.56 13.69 10.26
CA GLN A 228 -23.89 14.84 9.64
C GLN A 228 -23.07 15.72 10.60
N GLY A 229 -23.26 15.57 11.90
CA GLY A 229 -22.60 16.41 12.92
C GLY A 229 -21.23 15.91 13.35
N ILE A 230 -20.35 15.50 12.40
CA ILE A 230 -19.02 14.99 12.75
C ILE A 230 -18.10 16.13 13.18
N GLU A 231 -17.44 15.97 14.35
CA GLU A 231 -16.57 16.97 14.95
C GLU A 231 -15.23 16.38 15.40
N ALA A 232 -14.26 17.27 15.68
CA ALA A 232 -12.98 16.86 16.26
C ALA A 232 -13.19 16.21 17.65
N GLY A 233 -12.60 15.03 17.84
CA GLY A 233 -12.77 14.22 19.05
C GLY A 233 -13.67 13.01 18.83
N ASP A 234 -14.54 13.02 17.82
CA ASP A 234 -15.36 11.87 17.45
C ASP A 234 -14.52 10.67 17.02
N SER A 235 -15.17 9.51 16.93
CA SER A 235 -14.55 8.30 16.43
C SER A 235 -15.35 7.74 15.24
N ILE A 236 -14.65 7.40 14.18
CA ILE A 236 -15.15 6.61 13.06
C ILE A 236 -14.73 5.17 13.28
N TYR A 237 -15.68 4.30 13.59
CA TYR A 237 -15.39 2.91 13.91
C TYR A 237 -15.35 2.06 12.65
N ALA A 238 -14.34 1.17 12.59
CA ALA A 238 -14.17 0.17 11.53
C ALA A 238 -14.78 -1.18 11.92
N THR A 239 -14.94 -1.45 13.23
CA THR A 239 -15.38 -2.74 13.73
C THR A 239 -16.58 -2.62 14.68
N PRO A 240 -17.48 -3.61 14.72
CA PRO A 240 -18.52 -3.67 15.72
C PRO A 240 -17.93 -3.94 17.12
N ARG A 241 -18.74 -3.77 18.15
CA ARG A 241 -18.37 -4.18 19.52
C ARG A 241 -18.22 -5.70 19.58
N GLY A 242 -17.20 -6.17 20.32
CA GLY A 242 -16.95 -7.60 20.49
C GLY A 242 -16.33 -8.28 19.26
N TRP A 243 -15.91 -7.55 18.25
CA TRP A 243 -15.28 -8.11 17.06
C TRP A 243 -14.05 -8.95 17.44
N LEU A 244 -14.01 -10.21 16.99
CA LEU A 244 -12.97 -11.21 17.32
C LEU A 244 -12.73 -11.37 18.84
N GLY A 245 -13.72 -11.05 19.68
CA GLY A 245 -13.62 -11.15 21.15
C GLY A 245 -12.93 -9.95 21.84
N PHE A 246 -12.61 -8.87 21.08
CA PHE A 246 -12.05 -7.67 21.69
C PHE A 246 -13.16 -6.79 22.31
N ASP A 247 -12.99 -6.35 23.55
CA ASP A 247 -13.93 -5.44 24.23
C ASP A 247 -13.99 -4.04 23.60
N ARG A 248 -12.91 -3.63 22.91
CA ARG A 248 -12.81 -2.33 22.26
C ARG A 248 -13.19 -2.41 20.77
N ARG A 249 -13.74 -1.33 20.25
CA ARG A 249 -13.90 -1.11 18.81
C ARG A 249 -12.58 -0.55 18.24
N PHE A 250 -12.25 -0.98 17.03
CA PHE A 250 -11.16 -0.39 16.26
C PHE A 250 -11.73 0.67 15.32
N GLY A 251 -10.95 1.71 15.07
CA GLY A 251 -11.35 2.83 14.23
C GLY A 251 -10.36 3.98 14.35
N TRP A 252 -10.77 5.13 13.87
CA TRP A 252 -9.96 6.33 13.78
C TRP A 252 -10.62 7.46 14.54
N ARG A 253 -9.82 8.20 15.30
CA ARG A 253 -10.28 9.43 15.93
C ARG A 253 -10.26 10.55 14.89
N VAL A 254 -11.29 11.39 14.88
CA VAL A 254 -11.33 12.62 14.13
C VAL A 254 -10.46 13.64 14.83
N ALA A 255 -9.30 13.95 14.24
CA ALA A 255 -8.43 14.98 14.79
C ALA A 255 -8.87 16.39 14.35
N ARG A 256 -9.49 16.49 13.16
CA ARG A 256 -9.98 17.75 12.61
C ARG A 256 -11.12 17.51 11.63
N ALA A 257 -12.18 18.30 11.73
CA ALA A 257 -13.28 18.29 10.79
C ALA A 257 -13.62 19.75 10.41
N GLU A 258 -13.49 20.07 9.13
CA GLU A 258 -13.87 21.36 8.54
C GLU A 258 -14.87 21.04 7.41
N PRO A 259 -16.15 21.31 7.62
CA PRO A 259 -17.20 21.01 6.63
C PRO A 259 -16.84 21.50 5.22
N SER A 260 -17.06 20.64 4.24
CA SER A 260 -16.78 20.88 2.81
C SER A 260 -15.30 21.16 2.47
N ARG A 261 -14.36 20.92 3.41
CA ARG A 261 -12.94 21.20 3.19
C ARG A 261 -12.00 20.09 3.63
N LEU A 262 -12.11 19.62 4.88
CA LEU A 262 -11.15 18.70 5.49
C LEU A 262 -11.83 17.77 6.49
N LEU A 263 -11.60 16.48 6.36
CA LEU A 263 -11.77 15.49 7.42
C LEU A 263 -10.41 14.83 7.66
N PHE A 264 -9.83 15.02 8.83
CA PHE A 264 -8.56 14.39 9.21
C PHE A 264 -8.79 13.33 10.28
N LEU A 265 -8.36 12.11 9.96
CA LEU A 265 -8.47 10.93 10.82
C LEU A 265 -7.08 10.49 11.28
N ASP A 266 -6.89 10.37 12.59
CA ASP A 266 -5.64 9.84 13.17
C ASP A 266 -5.30 8.48 12.56
N GLN A 267 -4.06 8.30 12.12
CA GLN A 267 -3.54 7.06 11.49
C GLN A 267 -4.10 6.72 10.09
N TRP A 268 -5.18 7.36 9.64
CA TRP A 268 -5.61 7.23 8.24
C TRP A 268 -5.06 8.38 7.40
N GLY A 269 -5.36 9.61 7.79
CA GLY A 269 -4.89 10.82 7.12
C GLY A 269 -6.00 11.81 6.77
N ALA A 270 -5.72 12.65 5.79
CA ALA A 270 -6.56 13.78 5.39
C ALA A 270 -7.43 13.43 4.19
N PHE A 271 -8.72 13.66 4.30
CA PHE A 271 -9.68 13.74 3.20
C PHE A 271 -9.88 15.22 2.88
N VAL A 272 -9.30 15.69 1.78
CA VAL A 272 -9.30 17.11 1.40
C VAL A 272 -10.24 17.32 0.22
N LEU A 273 -11.13 18.30 0.34
CA LEU A 273 -12.03 18.73 -0.72
C LEU A 273 -11.52 20.07 -1.27
N VAL A 274 -11.17 20.09 -2.56
CA VAL A 274 -10.74 21.30 -3.26
C VAL A 274 -11.73 21.58 -4.38
N ALA A 275 -12.32 22.77 -4.38
CA ALA A 275 -13.16 23.19 -5.50
C ALA A 275 -12.33 23.24 -6.80
N ASP A 276 -12.81 22.57 -7.85
CA ASP A 276 -12.16 22.45 -9.16
C ASP A 276 -12.97 23.16 -10.24
N GLY A 277 -13.29 24.45 -10.01
CA GLY A 277 -14.12 25.26 -10.91
C GLY A 277 -15.48 24.62 -11.26
N GLU A 278 -16.35 25.34 -11.94
CA GLU A 278 -17.58 24.81 -12.58
C GLU A 278 -18.41 23.78 -11.77
N GLY A 279 -18.45 23.91 -10.43
CA GLY A 279 -19.25 23.02 -9.56
C GLY A 279 -18.68 21.62 -9.37
N ARG A 280 -17.40 21.41 -9.62
CA ARG A 280 -16.71 20.14 -9.38
C ARG A 280 -15.82 20.19 -8.12
N THR A 281 -15.53 19.04 -7.60
CA THR A 281 -14.64 18.85 -6.44
C THR A 281 -13.50 17.90 -6.75
N ARG A 282 -12.29 18.31 -6.43
CA ARG A 282 -11.16 17.41 -6.32
C ARG A 282 -11.13 16.82 -4.92
N LEU A 283 -11.48 15.54 -4.78
CA LEU A 283 -11.40 14.79 -3.53
C LEU A 283 -10.04 14.09 -3.49
N ILE A 284 -9.21 14.49 -2.54
CA ILE A 284 -7.86 13.96 -2.32
C ILE A 284 -7.83 13.28 -0.96
N VAL A 285 -7.36 12.03 -0.91
CA VAL A 285 -7.06 11.34 0.35
C VAL A 285 -5.57 11.20 0.46
N ARG A 286 -4.98 11.77 1.51
CA ARG A 286 -3.54 11.73 1.76
C ARG A 286 -3.27 11.07 3.11
N THR A 287 -2.69 9.88 3.06
CA THR A 287 -2.16 9.17 4.22
C THR A 287 -0.67 9.45 4.36
N ARG A 288 -0.26 9.87 5.52
CA ARG A 288 1.14 10.11 5.88
C ARG A 288 1.52 9.18 7.03
N GLY A 289 2.71 8.59 6.99
CA GLY A 289 3.07 7.62 8.02
C GLY A 289 4.57 7.33 8.08
N GLY A 290 4.95 6.29 8.88
CA GLY A 290 6.33 5.86 9.05
C GLY A 290 7.14 6.72 10.01
N ASP A 291 6.49 7.45 10.89
CA ASP A 291 7.09 8.27 11.95
C ASP A 291 7.56 7.44 13.16
N THR A 292 7.20 6.16 13.21
CA THR A 292 7.59 5.24 14.28
C THR A 292 8.72 4.31 13.85
N ASP A 293 9.74 4.17 14.72
CA ASP A 293 10.85 3.21 14.55
C ASP A 293 10.66 1.96 15.45
N ARG A 294 9.41 1.62 15.76
CA ARG A 294 9.13 0.47 16.62
C ARG A 294 9.51 -0.83 15.93
N LEU A 295 10.13 -1.74 16.67
CA LEU A 295 10.54 -3.05 16.15
C LEU A 295 9.36 -3.82 15.53
N GLN A 296 8.16 -3.71 16.10
CA GLN A 296 6.96 -4.33 15.55
C GLN A 296 6.62 -3.83 14.14
N ASP A 297 6.79 -2.53 13.86
CA ASP A 297 6.51 -1.94 12.54
C ASP A 297 7.53 -2.45 11.52
N VAL A 298 8.76 -2.65 11.97
CA VAL A 298 9.83 -3.27 11.17
C VAL A 298 9.48 -4.72 10.85
N LEU A 299 9.08 -5.51 11.83
CA LEU A 299 8.76 -6.94 11.65
C LEU A 299 7.49 -7.15 10.80
N LEU A 300 6.51 -6.24 10.88
CA LEU A 300 5.26 -6.33 10.14
C LEU A 300 5.32 -5.69 8.75
N ALA A 301 6.40 -4.99 8.40
CA ALA A 301 6.53 -4.33 7.10
C ALA A 301 6.31 -5.25 5.89
N PRO A 302 6.81 -6.50 5.84
CA PRO A 302 6.53 -7.43 4.74
C PRO A 302 5.03 -7.75 4.62
N VAL A 303 4.33 -7.89 5.74
CA VAL A 303 2.88 -8.12 5.79
C VAL A 303 2.15 -6.88 5.30
N GLY A 304 2.59 -5.70 5.73
CA GLY A 304 2.10 -4.41 5.25
C GLY A 304 2.22 -4.26 3.74
N LEU A 305 3.38 -4.59 3.17
CA LEU A 305 3.63 -4.53 1.72
C LEU A 305 2.75 -5.50 0.92
N VAL A 306 2.58 -6.73 1.39
CA VAL A 306 1.91 -7.80 0.63
C VAL A 306 0.39 -7.73 0.79
N LEU A 307 -0.10 -7.43 1.98
CA LEU A 307 -1.52 -7.45 2.31
C LEU A 307 -2.06 -6.05 2.63
N GLY A 308 -1.35 -5.27 3.45
CA GLY A 308 -1.83 -3.99 3.94
C GLY A 308 -2.02 -2.95 2.83
N GLU A 309 -0.94 -2.59 2.14
CA GLU A 309 -0.98 -1.55 1.09
C GLU A 309 -1.91 -1.90 -0.08
N PRO A 310 -1.86 -3.11 -0.68
CA PRO A 310 -2.78 -3.46 -1.76
C PRO A 310 -4.25 -3.50 -1.32
N THR A 311 -4.53 -4.01 -0.12
CA THR A 311 -5.89 -4.05 0.43
C THR A 311 -6.40 -2.63 0.66
N HIS A 312 -5.60 -1.79 1.33
CA HIS A 312 -5.93 -0.38 1.54
C HIS A 312 -6.23 0.33 0.21
N PHE A 313 -5.35 0.19 -0.78
CA PHE A 313 -5.56 0.76 -2.12
C PHE A 313 -6.87 0.30 -2.77
N ILE A 314 -7.13 -1.01 -2.80
CA ILE A 314 -8.33 -1.58 -3.42
C ILE A 314 -9.60 -1.06 -2.74
N MET A 315 -9.61 -1.02 -1.41
CA MET A 315 -10.74 -0.58 -0.60
C MET A 315 -10.98 0.93 -0.75
N GLU A 316 -9.93 1.74 -0.61
CA GLU A 316 -10.00 3.19 -0.69
C GLU A 316 -10.35 3.65 -2.12
N ARG A 317 -9.76 3.03 -3.14
CA ARG A 317 -10.14 3.31 -4.53
C ARG A 317 -11.63 3.06 -4.77
N ARG A 318 -12.17 1.96 -4.24
CA ARG A 318 -13.60 1.66 -4.35
C ARG A 318 -14.44 2.70 -3.62
N MET A 319 -14.05 3.08 -2.42
CA MET A 319 -14.68 4.15 -1.63
C MET A 319 -14.76 5.46 -2.43
N LEU A 320 -13.63 5.94 -2.94
CA LEU A 320 -13.56 7.19 -3.70
C LEU A 320 -14.46 7.17 -4.94
N LEU A 321 -14.44 6.08 -5.71
CA LEU A 321 -15.27 5.93 -6.91
C LEU A 321 -16.77 5.82 -6.55
N THR A 322 -17.11 5.25 -5.40
CA THR A 322 -18.49 5.16 -4.94
C THR A 322 -18.99 6.53 -4.47
N ILE A 323 -18.20 7.26 -3.68
CA ILE A 323 -18.52 8.63 -3.23
C ILE A 323 -18.66 9.54 -4.45
N LYS A 324 -17.75 9.48 -5.42
CA LYS A 324 -17.87 10.23 -6.69
C LYS A 324 -19.24 10.04 -7.33
N ARG A 325 -19.68 8.80 -7.48
CA ARG A 325 -20.98 8.47 -8.09
C ARG A 325 -22.16 8.96 -7.26
N LEU A 326 -22.11 8.76 -5.95
CA LEU A 326 -23.22 9.11 -5.05
C LEU A 326 -23.39 10.62 -4.94
N ALA A 327 -22.29 11.37 -4.79
CA ALA A 327 -22.31 12.82 -4.69
C ALA A 327 -22.83 13.47 -6.00
N ALA A 328 -22.34 13.04 -7.17
CA ALA A 328 -22.82 13.52 -8.45
C ALA A 328 -24.33 13.26 -8.64
N ASN A 329 -24.82 12.07 -8.27
CA ASN A 329 -26.25 11.76 -8.36
C ASN A 329 -27.12 12.57 -7.38
N SER A 330 -26.59 12.92 -6.21
CA SER A 330 -27.28 13.72 -5.21
C SER A 330 -27.44 15.16 -5.66
N ASP A 331 -26.44 15.69 -6.34
CA ASP A 331 -26.48 17.06 -6.90
C ASP A 331 -27.51 17.19 -8.04
N LEU A 332 -27.55 16.22 -8.93
CA LEU A 332 -28.53 16.15 -10.01
C LEU A 332 -30.01 16.08 -9.52
N ARG A 333 -30.22 15.58 -8.29
CA ARG A 333 -31.55 15.49 -7.66
C ARG A 333 -31.95 16.75 -6.88
N ARG A 334 -31.04 17.72 -6.68
CA ARG A 334 -31.37 19.02 -6.11
C ARG A 334 -32.15 19.81 -7.17
N PRO A 335 -33.44 20.15 -6.96
CA PRO A 335 -34.11 21.06 -7.85
C PRO A 335 -33.35 22.38 -7.85
N ALA A 336 -33.22 23.00 -9.04
CA ALA A 336 -32.57 24.30 -9.20
C ALA A 336 -33.31 25.35 -8.32
N ARG A 337 -32.87 25.47 -7.07
CA ARG A 337 -33.50 26.38 -6.08
C ARG A 337 -33.23 27.84 -6.37
N ASP A 338 -32.29 28.14 -7.26
CA ASP A 338 -31.83 29.52 -7.49
C ASP A 338 -32.44 30.22 -8.70
N SER A 339 -33.24 29.52 -9.53
CA SER A 339 -33.94 30.21 -10.63
C SER A 339 -35.29 30.85 -10.23
N LEU A 340 -35.79 30.54 -9.03
CA LEU A 340 -37.09 31.08 -8.57
C LEU A 340 -36.96 32.44 -7.82
N TYR A 341 -35.76 32.82 -7.40
CA TYR A 341 -35.56 34.13 -6.73
C TYR A 341 -35.23 35.27 -7.70
N LEU A 342 -34.92 34.99 -8.96
CA LEU A 342 -34.60 36.01 -9.96
C LEU A 342 -35.79 36.34 -10.90
N ALA A 343 -36.95 35.71 -10.73
CA ALA A 343 -38.09 35.86 -11.64
C ALA A 343 -39.21 36.75 -11.12
N ASN A 344 -39.00 37.59 -10.08
CA ASN A 344 -40.03 38.57 -9.74
C ASN A 344 -39.47 39.92 -9.24
N PRO A 345 -38.94 40.77 -10.12
CA PRO A 345 -38.68 42.17 -9.80
C PRO A 345 -39.73 43.15 -10.36
N LEU A 346 -41.00 42.90 -10.25
CA LEU A 346 -41.97 43.99 -10.55
C LEU A 346 -43.35 43.69 -9.92
N GLY A 347 -43.49 44.00 -8.64
CA GLY A 347 -44.80 44.27 -8.04
C GLY A 347 -45.30 45.62 -8.51
N THR A 348 -46.11 45.65 -9.58
CA THR A 348 -46.92 46.82 -9.91
C THR A 348 -48.00 46.96 -8.86
N ARG A 349 -47.93 48.07 -8.15
CA ARG A 349 -49.10 48.64 -7.37
C ARG A 349 -50.23 49.05 -8.31
N HIS A 350 -51.38 48.55 -8.03
CA HIS A 350 -52.62 49.29 -8.20
C HIS A 350 -53.52 49.00 -7.02
#